data_5f608c3a7f9e609a60624a009e417131
#
_entry.id   5f608c3a7f9e609a60624a009e417131
#
_cell.length_a   1.000
_cell.length_b   1.000
_cell.length_c   1.000
_cell.angle_alpha   90.00
_cell.angle_beta   90.00
_cell.angle_gamma   90.00
#
_symmetry.space_group_name_H-M   'P 1'
#
loop_
_entity.id
_entity.type
_entity.pdbx_description
1 polymer ?
#
loop_
_entity_poly.entity_id
_entity_poly.type
_entity_poly.pdbx_seq_one_letter_code
_entity_poly.pdbx_strand_id
1 'polypeptide(L)'
;MCCLAASLPWDIDICQYRCVSKSLIVLGQPDTDFCCAPLSDNALSAEQAERVAPLLKALAEPVRLRLMSLVASNPGGEVCMCDLTSVFDLSQPTISHHMKVLHEAGLVDREKRGVWVYYRARTEALASLGALIGNSVAVA
;
A
#
# COMPACT_ATOMS: atom_id res chain seq x y z
N MET A 1 11.08 -13.28 31.25
CA MET A 1 12.22 -12.64 31.93
C MET A 1 13.13 -11.99 30.90
N CYS A 2 12.73 -10.90 30.33
CA CYS A 2 13.55 -10.10 29.42
C CYS A 2 13.10 -8.63 29.50
N CYS A 3 13.26 -8.04 30.65
CA CYS A 3 13.09 -6.60 30.85
C CYS A 3 13.95 -6.17 32.02
N LEU A 4 15.24 -6.05 31.80
CA LEU A 4 16.14 -5.35 32.74
C LEU A 4 17.40 -4.95 31.99
N ALA A 5 17.33 -3.88 31.25
CA ALA A 5 18.42 -2.97 30.91
C ALA A 5 17.86 -1.78 30.11
N ALA A 6 17.10 -0.97 30.77
CA ALA A 6 16.70 0.33 30.23
C ALA A 6 17.59 1.38 30.87
N SER A 7 18.43 2.01 30.09
CA SER A 7 19.17 3.19 30.52
C SER A 7 19.48 4.19 29.39
N LEU A 8 18.81 4.13 28.26
CA LEU A 8 18.91 5.20 27.25
C LEU A 8 17.54 5.46 26.64
N PRO A 9 17.10 6.71 26.56
CA PRO A 9 15.76 7.06 26.05
C PRO A 9 15.59 6.87 24.54
N TRP A 10 16.52 6.21 23.88
CA TRP A 10 16.53 5.96 22.44
C TRP A 10 16.67 4.48 22.09
N ASP A 11 16.83 3.61 23.08
CA ASP A 11 16.76 2.17 22.86
C ASP A 11 15.30 1.77 22.66
N ILE A 12 14.85 1.89 21.44
CA ILE A 12 13.66 1.18 20.97
C ILE A 12 13.96 -0.29 21.15
N ASP A 13 13.32 -0.88 22.12
CA ASP A 13 13.50 -2.25 22.58
C ASP A 13 13.53 -3.24 21.42
N ILE A 14 14.70 -3.77 21.11
CA ILE A 14 14.92 -4.86 20.16
C ILE A 14 14.02 -6.07 20.50
N CYS A 15 13.49 -6.13 21.68
CA CYS A 15 12.60 -7.20 22.13
C CYS A 15 11.21 -7.17 21.46
N GLN A 16 10.73 -6.00 21.04
CA GLN A 16 9.44 -5.88 20.30
C GLN A 16 9.55 -6.42 18.87
N TYR A 17 10.74 -6.42 18.27
CA TYR A 17 10.97 -6.98 16.94
C TYR A 17 11.01 -8.51 16.89
N ARG A 18 11.02 -9.17 18.06
CA ARG A 18 11.14 -10.63 18.16
C ARG A 18 9.80 -11.36 18.21
N CYS A 19 8.70 -10.65 18.31
CA CYS A 19 7.35 -11.23 18.26
C CYS A 19 6.74 -11.29 16.86
N VAL A 20 7.53 -11.09 15.81
CA VAL A 20 7.11 -11.51 14.48
C VAL A 20 7.26 -13.04 14.47
N SER A 21 6.15 -13.70 14.66
CA SER A 21 6.04 -15.15 14.55
C SER A 21 6.83 -15.61 13.33
N LYS A 22 7.73 -16.58 13.57
CA LYS A 22 8.28 -17.43 12.53
C LYS A 22 7.12 -18.23 11.92
N SER A 23 6.30 -17.58 11.12
CA SER A 23 5.40 -18.28 10.22
C SER A 23 6.24 -18.81 9.09
N LEU A 24 6.32 -20.12 9.03
CA LEU A 24 6.93 -20.91 7.99
C LEU A 24 6.79 -20.25 6.63
N ILE A 25 7.93 -19.99 6.00
CA ILE A 25 8.04 -19.60 4.60
C ILE A 25 7.45 -20.76 3.79
N VAL A 26 6.21 -20.63 3.38
CA VAL A 26 5.63 -21.47 2.34
C VAL A 26 6.10 -20.88 1.02
N LEU A 27 7.03 -21.57 0.38
CA LEU A 27 7.53 -21.25 -0.95
C LEU A 27 6.34 -21.22 -1.94
N GLY A 28 6.02 -20.04 -2.49
CA GLY A 28 5.14 -19.93 -3.65
C GLY A 28 3.96 -18.97 -3.56
N GLN A 29 3.86 -18.10 -2.54
CA GLN A 29 2.89 -17.03 -2.57
C GLN A 29 3.59 -15.68 -2.76
N PRO A 30 3.06 -14.80 -3.64
CA PRO A 30 3.53 -13.42 -3.69
C PRO A 30 3.29 -12.81 -2.31
N ASP A 31 4.36 -12.21 -1.76
CA ASP A 31 4.42 -11.62 -0.42
C ASP A 31 3.38 -10.50 -0.23
N THR A 32 2.11 -10.87 -0.08
CA THR A 32 1.00 -9.95 0.22
C THR A 32 0.68 -9.89 1.71
N ASP A 33 1.45 -10.57 2.54
CA ASP A 33 1.30 -10.48 3.99
C ASP A 33 1.94 -9.19 4.54
N PHE A 34 1.33 -8.07 4.21
CA PHE A 34 1.46 -6.86 5.00
C PHE A 34 0.66 -7.03 6.29
N CYS A 35 1.11 -7.92 7.16
CA CYS A 35 0.63 -7.96 8.54
C CYS A 35 1.22 -6.75 9.29
N CYS A 36 0.77 -5.55 8.93
CA CYS A 36 1.15 -4.35 9.64
C CYS A 36 0.13 -4.12 10.75
N ALA A 37 0.56 -4.26 11.99
CA ALA A 37 -0.20 -3.71 13.10
C ALA A 37 -0.34 -2.18 12.91
N PRO A 38 -1.43 -1.57 13.42
CA PRO A 38 -1.60 -0.13 13.38
C PRO A 38 -0.37 0.61 13.91
N LEU A 39 -0.03 1.75 13.31
CA LEU A 39 1.10 2.58 13.73
C LEU A 39 1.05 2.99 15.21
N SER A 40 -0.17 3.00 15.78
CA SER A 40 -0.40 3.30 17.19
C SER A 40 0.01 2.19 18.14
N ASP A 41 0.06 0.95 17.66
CA ASP A 41 0.22 -0.21 18.55
C ASP A 41 1.69 -0.63 18.66
N ASN A 42 2.43 -0.55 17.56
CA ASN A 42 3.84 -0.91 17.54
C ASN A 42 4.64 -0.04 16.58
N ALA A 43 5.89 0.23 16.92
CA ALA A 43 6.82 0.89 16.02
C ALA A 43 7.12 -0.02 14.81
N LEU A 44 7.14 0.57 13.61
CA LEU A 44 7.52 -0.14 12.40
C LEU A 44 9.00 -0.53 12.43
N SER A 45 9.31 -1.73 11.95
CA SER A 45 10.69 -2.08 11.64
C SER A 45 11.18 -1.30 10.41
N ALA A 46 12.51 -1.20 10.26
CA ALA A 46 13.08 -0.56 9.07
C ALA A 46 12.61 -1.23 7.78
N GLU A 47 12.57 -2.56 7.74
CA GLU A 47 12.09 -3.33 6.59
C GLU A 47 10.60 -3.08 6.28
N GLN A 48 9.75 -2.96 7.30
CA GLN A 48 8.35 -2.61 7.12
C GLN A 48 8.21 -1.19 6.57
N ALA A 49 8.95 -0.24 7.10
CA ALA A 49 8.96 1.14 6.62
C ALA A 49 9.42 1.23 5.15
N GLU A 50 10.48 0.51 4.77
CA GLU A 50 10.98 0.46 3.40
C GLU A 50 9.96 -0.12 2.41
N ARG A 51 9.13 -1.07 2.84
CA ARG A 51 8.06 -1.63 2.00
C ARG A 51 6.84 -0.72 1.87
N VAL A 52 6.46 -0.05 2.95
CA VAL A 52 5.25 0.79 3.00
C VAL A 52 5.49 2.18 2.41
N ALA A 53 6.63 2.77 2.64
CA ALA A 53 6.93 4.13 2.22
C ALA A 53 6.73 4.38 0.71
N PRO A 54 7.13 3.48 -0.21
CA PRO A 54 6.87 3.65 -1.64
C PRO A 54 5.38 3.70 -2.00
N LEU A 55 4.54 2.91 -1.32
CA LEU A 55 3.10 2.90 -1.52
C LEU A 55 2.47 4.24 -1.12
N LEU A 56 2.83 4.73 0.06
CA LEU A 56 2.38 6.03 0.54
C LEU A 56 2.88 7.17 -0.35
N LYS A 57 4.15 7.13 -0.75
CA LYS A 57 4.75 8.11 -1.67
C LYS A 57 4.04 8.13 -3.02
N ALA A 58 3.63 6.96 -3.54
CA ALA A 58 2.88 6.89 -4.78
C ALA A 58 1.50 7.54 -4.66
N LEU A 59 0.84 7.43 -3.51
CA LEU A 59 -0.47 8.04 -3.26
C LEU A 59 -0.40 9.52 -2.85
N ALA A 60 0.73 10.00 -2.37
CA ALA A 60 0.90 11.35 -1.83
C ALA A 60 0.94 12.46 -2.90
N GLU A 61 0.22 12.28 -4.01
CA GLU A 61 0.06 13.27 -5.07
C GLU A 61 -1.42 13.30 -5.47
N PRO A 62 -2.05 14.49 -5.54
CA PRO A 62 -3.51 14.62 -5.68
C PRO A 62 -4.11 13.89 -6.88
N VAL A 63 -3.45 13.95 -8.03
CA VAL A 63 -3.94 13.29 -9.25
C VAL A 63 -3.89 11.76 -9.09
N ARG A 64 -2.80 11.23 -8.54
CA ARG A 64 -2.67 9.78 -8.30
C ARG A 64 -3.67 9.27 -7.28
N LEU A 65 -3.89 10.01 -6.20
CA LEU A 65 -4.89 9.65 -5.20
C LEU A 65 -6.29 9.60 -5.80
N ARG A 66 -6.64 10.59 -6.63
CA ARG A 66 -7.92 10.62 -7.34
C ARG A 66 -8.05 9.51 -8.38
N LEU A 67 -7.00 9.22 -9.15
CA LEU A 67 -6.95 8.08 -10.09
C LEU A 67 -7.15 6.76 -9.35
N MET A 68 -6.44 6.56 -8.23
CA MET A 68 -6.58 5.36 -7.41
C MET A 68 -8.01 5.18 -6.90
N SER A 69 -8.63 6.27 -6.43
CA SER A 69 -10.02 6.27 -5.97
C SER A 69 -10.98 5.85 -7.08
N LEU A 70 -10.81 6.36 -8.30
CA LEU A 70 -11.65 5.98 -9.45
C LEU A 70 -11.51 4.51 -9.83
N VAL A 71 -10.27 4.01 -9.86
CA VAL A 71 -10.02 2.59 -10.18
C VAL A 71 -10.59 1.68 -9.09
N ALA A 72 -10.41 2.03 -7.81
CA ALA A 72 -10.87 1.22 -6.69
C ALA A 72 -12.39 1.23 -6.52
N SER A 73 -13.06 2.33 -6.87
CA SER A 73 -14.52 2.47 -6.74
C SER A 73 -15.31 1.97 -7.93
N ASN A 74 -14.64 1.53 -9.01
CA ASN A 74 -15.34 1.07 -10.19
C ASN A 74 -16.09 -0.25 -9.94
N PRO A 75 -17.41 -0.30 -10.14
CA PRO A 75 -18.20 -1.51 -9.94
C PRO A 75 -17.76 -2.69 -10.81
N GLY A 76 -17.16 -2.42 -11.97
CA GLY A 76 -16.63 -3.44 -12.88
C GLY A 76 -15.29 -4.03 -12.43
N GLY A 77 -14.67 -3.49 -11.39
CA GLY A 77 -13.39 -3.95 -10.87
C GLY A 77 -12.18 -3.62 -11.73
N GLU A 78 -12.39 -3.07 -12.92
CA GLU A 78 -11.33 -2.62 -13.85
C GLU A 78 -11.77 -1.38 -14.60
N VAL A 79 -10.83 -0.54 -14.99
CA VAL A 79 -11.06 0.73 -15.71
C VAL A 79 -10.16 0.80 -16.93
N CYS A 80 -10.74 1.18 -18.07
CA CYS A 80 -9.96 1.47 -19.27
C CYS A 80 -9.19 2.79 -19.12
N MET A 81 -8.00 2.88 -19.72
CA MET A 81 -7.26 4.14 -19.80
C MET A 81 -8.07 5.24 -20.49
N CYS A 82 -8.91 4.90 -21.45
CA CYS A 82 -9.77 5.84 -22.15
C CYS A 82 -10.78 6.51 -21.21
N ASP A 83 -11.35 5.76 -20.26
CA ASP A 83 -12.30 6.29 -19.28
C ASP A 83 -11.61 7.23 -18.29
N LEU A 84 -10.39 6.89 -17.88
CA LEU A 84 -9.59 7.73 -17.01
C LEU A 84 -9.26 9.08 -17.66
N THR A 85 -8.91 9.07 -18.95
CA THR A 85 -8.58 10.31 -19.66
C THR A 85 -9.78 11.23 -19.85
N SER A 86 -10.99 10.69 -19.90
CA SER A 86 -12.22 11.48 -20.05
C SER A 86 -12.61 12.26 -18.79
N VAL A 87 -12.17 11.80 -17.62
CA VAL A 87 -12.53 12.39 -16.31
C VAL A 87 -11.57 13.50 -15.87
N PHE A 88 -10.34 13.48 -16.42
CA PHE A 88 -9.31 14.45 -16.04
C PHE A 88 -9.05 15.43 -17.18
N ASP A 89 -8.89 16.70 -16.82
CA ASP A 89 -8.41 17.73 -17.74
C ASP A 89 -6.89 17.68 -17.86
N LEU A 90 -6.37 16.52 -18.21
CA LEU A 90 -4.95 16.22 -18.35
C LEU A 90 -4.71 15.44 -19.64
N SER A 91 -3.51 15.60 -20.20
CA SER A 91 -3.14 14.84 -21.38
C SER A 91 -3.02 13.34 -21.08
N GLN A 92 -3.34 12.50 -22.05
CA GLN A 92 -3.21 11.05 -21.93
C GLN A 92 -1.79 10.59 -21.52
N PRO A 93 -0.68 11.16 -22.03
CA PRO A 93 0.65 10.83 -21.56
C PRO A 93 0.86 11.12 -20.08
N THR A 94 0.29 12.21 -19.58
CA THR A 94 0.37 12.59 -18.15
C THR A 94 -0.34 11.57 -17.27
N ILE A 95 -1.58 11.20 -17.63
CA ILE A 95 -2.34 10.19 -16.90
C ILE A 95 -1.64 8.83 -16.96
N SER A 96 -1.12 8.46 -18.12
CA SER A 96 -0.35 7.23 -18.31
C SER A 96 0.89 7.18 -17.40
N HIS A 97 1.57 8.31 -17.23
CA HIS A 97 2.70 8.42 -16.30
C HIS A 97 2.26 8.21 -14.84
N HIS A 98 1.18 8.84 -14.41
CA HIS A 98 0.65 8.65 -13.05
C HIS A 98 0.23 7.20 -12.80
N MET A 99 -0.44 6.56 -13.76
CA MET A 99 -0.83 5.16 -13.67
C MET A 99 0.37 4.22 -13.64
N LYS A 100 1.45 4.55 -14.37
CA LYS A 100 2.71 3.80 -14.32
C LYS A 100 3.32 3.84 -12.91
N VAL A 101 3.36 5.01 -12.27
CA VAL A 101 3.86 5.15 -10.90
C VAL A 101 3.04 4.30 -9.91
N LEU A 102 1.71 4.30 -10.02
CA LEU A 102 0.84 3.47 -9.18
C LEU A 102 1.07 1.97 -9.43
N HIS A 103 1.29 1.57 -10.67
CA HIS A 103 1.58 0.19 -11.04
C HIS A 103 2.95 -0.26 -10.51
N GLU A 104 4.00 0.55 -10.67
CA GLU A 104 5.34 0.26 -10.16
C GLU A 104 5.37 0.18 -8.62
N ALA A 105 4.54 0.97 -7.96
CA ALA A 105 4.35 0.88 -6.52
C ALA A 105 3.55 -0.36 -6.07
N GLY A 106 2.93 -1.11 -7.00
CA GLY A 106 2.15 -2.29 -6.66
C GLY A 106 0.72 -2.01 -6.16
N LEU A 107 0.18 -0.82 -6.43
CA LEU A 107 -1.18 -0.43 -6.03
C LEU A 107 -2.24 -0.82 -7.06
N VAL A 108 -1.85 -0.94 -8.32
CA VAL A 108 -2.73 -1.36 -9.42
C VAL A 108 -2.06 -2.41 -10.29
N ASP A 109 -2.87 -3.30 -10.83
CA ASP A 109 -2.49 -4.20 -11.91
C ASP A 109 -2.80 -3.56 -13.26
N ARG A 110 -1.98 -3.87 -14.25
CA ARG A 110 -2.13 -3.39 -15.62
C ARG A 110 -2.26 -4.57 -16.56
N GLU A 111 -3.31 -4.55 -17.36
CA GLU A 111 -3.53 -5.55 -18.40
C GLU A 111 -3.72 -4.88 -19.75
N LYS A 112 -3.00 -5.36 -20.76
CA LYS A 112 -3.15 -4.90 -22.15
C LYS A 112 -3.99 -5.90 -22.93
N ARG A 113 -5.11 -5.45 -23.47
CA ARG A 113 -6.01 -6.22 -24.35
C ARG A 113 -6.08 -5.54 -25.72
N GLY A 114 -5.30 -6.03 -26.66
CA GLY A 114 -5.17 -5.40 -28.00
C GLY A 114 -4.57 -4.00 -27.90
N VAL A 115 -5.33 -3.00 -28.31
CA VAL A 115 -4.95 -1.57 -28.25
C VAL A 115 -5.35 -0.91 -26.93
N TRP A 116 -6.17 -1.58 -26.11
CA TRP A 116 -6.72 -1.06 -24.87
C TRP A 116 -5.88 -1.47 -23.67
N VAL A 117 -5.75 -0.58 -22.71
CA VAL A 117 -5.07 -0.85 -21.43
C VAL A 117 -6.07 -0.70 -20.30
N TYR A 118 -6.19 -1.73 -19.50
CA TYR A 118 -7.07 -1.80 -18.34
C TYR A 118 -6.25 -1.79 -17.06
N TYR A 119 -6.79 -1.14 -16.04
CA TYR A 119 -6.20 -1.08 -14.71
C TYR A 119 -7.19 -1.62 -13.68
N ARG A 120 -6.66 -2.37 -12.73
CA ARG A 120 -7.40 -2.94 -11.60
C ARG A 120 -6.70 -2.58 -10.30
N ALA A 121 -7.46 -2.16 -9.29
CA ALA A 121 -6.92 -1.90 -7.96
C ALA A 121 -6.51 -3.20 -7.27
N ARG A 122 -5.35 -3.19 -6.63
CA ARG A 122 -4.96 -4.25 -5.68
C ARG A 122 -5.57 -3.94 -4.33
N THR A 123 -6.69 -4.55 -4.06
CA THR A 123 -7.47 -4.34 -2.83
C THR A 123 -6.70 -4.74 -1.59
N GLU A 124 -5.84 -5.76 -1.68
CA GLU A 124 -4.99 -6.22 -0.59
C GLU A 124 -3.96 -5.16 -0.17
N ALA A 125 -3.34 -4.49 -1.13
CA ALA A 125 -2.39 -3.41 -0.85
C ALA A 125 -3.08 -2.21 -0.17
N LEU A 126 -4.29 -1.85 -0.64
CA LEU A 126 -5.08 -0.79 -0.03
C LEU A 126 -5.57 -1.16 1.38
N ALA A 127 -6.02 -2.41 1.57
CA ALA A 127 -6.43 -2.91 2.88
C ALA A 127 -5.27 -2.87 3.88
N SER A 128 -4.08 -3.27 3.45
CA SER A 128 -2.87 -3.24 4.27
C SER A 128 -2.48 -1.82 4.67
N LEU A 129 -2.55 -0.85 3.74
CA LEU A 129 -2.34 0.57 4.04
C LEU A 129 -3.43 1.10 4.98
N GLY A 130 -4.68 0.71 4.77
CA GLY A 130 -5.80 1.07 5.64
C GLY A 130 -5.60 0.54 7.06
N ALA A 131 -5.17 -0.71 7.21
CA ALA A 131 -4.87 -1.32 8.51
C ALA A 131 -3.70 -0.63 9.23
N LEU A 132 -2.68 -0.21 8.47
CA LEU A 132 -1.53 0.50 9.04
C LEU A 132 -1.89 1.89 9.57
N ILE A 133 -2.70 2.65 8.83
CA ILE A 133 -3.06 4.04 9.15
C ILE A 133 -4.31 4.09 10.02
N GLY A 134 -5.21 3.12 9.81
CA GLY A 134 -6.46 3.01 10.54
C GLY A 134 -6.19 2.63 11.98
N ASN A 135 -6.30 3.60 12.86
CA ASN A 135 -6.49 3.29 14.26
C ASN A 135 -7.90 2.73 14.42
N SER A 136 -8.04 1.56 15.02
CA SER A 136 -9.32 1.19 15.64
C SER A 136 -9.53 2.11 16.83
N VAL A 137 -9.77 3.39 16.57
CA VAL A 137 -10.40 4.23 17.56
C VAL A 137 -11.80 3.63 17.68
N ALA A 138 -11.96 2.73 18.64
CA ALA A 138 -13.26 2.48 19.18
C ALA A 138 -13.74 3.85 19.66
N VAL A 139 -14.51 4.53 18.82
CA VAL A 139 -15.27 5.68 19.26
C VAL A 139 -16.27 5.11 20.26
N ALA A 140 -15.84 5.23 21.47
CA ALA A 140 -16.73 4.96 22.58
C ALA A 140 -17.82 6.03 22.63
#